data_69e66fa9e41534edb28890679bb6c201
#
_entry.id   69e66fa9e41534edb28890679bb6c201
#
_cell.length_a   1.000
_cell.length_b   1.000
_cell.length_c   1.000
_cell.angle_alpha   90.00
_cell.angle_beta   90.00
_cell.angle_gamma   90.00
#
_symmetry.space_group_name_H-M   'P 1'
#
loop_
_entity.id
_entity.type
_entity.pdbx_description
1 polymer ?
#
loop_
_entity_poly.entity_id
_entity_poly.type
_entity_poly.pdbx_seq_one_letter_code
_entity_poly.pdbx_strand_id
1 'polypeptide(L)'
;MKIRKLFALVLALTAITAVAFAEFDTSKTIAVVSREEGSGTRGAFIELTGIATKDADGKEVDNTYIEADFVNGTSLVITTVSQNDAAIGYASLSSVLHNDTVKMVKIDGVEASTENILNNTYPIARPFNIVTNGELTNELAKDFMAFIMSKEGQAVVAEDGLVPVANDETPSYTASGLKGVVVVGGSTSVAPVMEKLGEAYAALNPEVEVDVQATGSSAGVAGALDGTYMIGMASRALKSSETDGGAVGTVIGLDGIAVIVNPANSIEDLSVEQVKKIFTGEVTVWADANK
;
A
#
# COMPACT_ATOMS: atom_id res chain seq x y z
N MET A 1 -27.47 -17.35 78.21
CA MET A 1 -26.22 -16.74 77.63
C MET A 1 -26.40 -16.69 76.13
N LYS A 2 -26.75 -15.50 75.56
CA LYS A 2 -27.11 -15.33 74.12
C LYS A 2 -25.94 -14.67 73.42
N ILE A 3 -25.35 -15.40 72.48
CA ILE A 3 -24.26 -14.90 71.60
C ILE A 3 -24.91 -14.20 70.41
N ARG A 4 -24.79 -12.88 70.36
CA ARG A 4 -25.17 -12.07 69.17
C ARG A 4 -24.08 -12.19 68.10
N LYS A 5 -24.43 -12.76 66.96
CA LYS A 5 -23.61 -12.73 65.76
C LYS A 5 -23.79 -11.38 65.08
N LEU A 6 -22.72 -10.60 65.05
CA LEU A 6 -22.62 -9.36 64.27
C LEU A 6 -22.25 -9.71 62.81
N PHE A 7 -23.17 -9.54 61.87
CA PHE A 7 -22.88 -9.61 60.46
C PHE A 7 -22.37 -8.23 59.98
N ALA A 8 -21.09 -8.11 59.73
CA ALA A 8 -20.52 -6.96 59.05
C ALA A 8 -20.71 -7.12 57.54
N LEU A 9 -21.59 -6.32 56.95
CA LEU A 9 -21.77 -6.23 55.49
C LEU A 9 -20.66 -5.33 54.92
N VAL A 10 -19.64 -5.94 54.30
CA VAL A 10 -18.61 -5.20 53.55
C VAL A 10 -19.17 -4.93 52.17
N LEU A 11 -19.59 -3.68 51.94
CA LEU A 11 -19.97 -3.19 50.62
C LEU A 11 -18.68 -2.87 49.86
N ALA A 12 -18.22 -3.78 49.00
CA ALA A 12 -17.14 -3.52 48.07
C ALA A 12 -17.67 -2.61 46.96
N LEU A 13 -17.33 -1.32 47.04
CA LEU A 13 -17.60 -0.34 46.00
C LEU A 13 -16.54 -0.56 44.90
N THR A 14 -16.87 -1.35 43.87
CA THR A 14 -16.06 -1.43 42.66
C THR A 14 -16.23 -0.12 41.90
N ALA A 15 -15.28 0.79 42.06
CA ALA A 15 -15.16 1.95 41.20
C ALA A 15 -14.73 1.46 39.79
N ILE A 16 -15.67 1.37 38.88
CA ILE A 16 -15.40 1.24 37.46
C ILE A 16 -14.86 2.59 37.03
N THR A 17 -13.55 2.72 36.98
CA THR A 17 -12.92 3.87 36.30
C THR A 17 -13.20 3.70 34.80
N ALA A 18 -14.24 4.37 34.32
CA ALA A 18 -14.40 4.59 32.89
C ALA A 18 -13.18 5.39 32.45
N VAL A 19 -12.29 4.75 31.69
CA VAL A 19 -11.25 5.47 30.94
C VAL A 19 -12.01 6.23 29.86
N ALA A 20 -12.28 7.52 30.11
CA ALA A 20 -12.77 8.41 29.08
C ALA A 20 -11.63 8.56 28.07
N PHE A 21 -11.73 7.88 26.94
CA PHE A 21 -10.91 8.25 25.78
C PHE A 21 -11.28 9.69 25.44
N ALA A 22 -10.28 10.57 25.41
CA ALA A 22 -10.50 11.94 24.99
C ALA A 22 -11.08 11.89 23.56
N GLU A 23 -12.23 12.55 23.37
CA GLU A 23 -12.84 12.66 22.05
C GLU A 23 -11.87 13.38 21.12
N PHE A 24 -11.76 12.91 19.86
CA PHE A 24 -10.89 13.54 18.88
C PHE A 24 -11.32 14.98 18.62
N ASP A 25 -10.38 15.91 18.72
CA ASP A 25 -10.62 17.34 18.47
C ASP A 25 -10.71 17.62 16.97
N THR A 26 -11.93 17.71 16.47
CA THR A 26 -12.22 17.99 15.06
C THR A 26 -11.87 19.43 14.64
N SER A 27 -11.56 20.35 15.56
CA SER A 27 -11.09 21.70 15.21
C SER A 27 -9.64 21.74 14.74
N LYS A 28 -8.91 20.62 14.83
CA LYS A 28 -7.54 20.51 14.38
C LYS A 28 -7.42 20.69 12.86
N THR A 29 -6.35 21.35 12.46
CA THR A 29 -5.91 21.40 11.05
C THR A 29 -5.50 20.00 10.60
N ILE A 30 -5.93 19.60 9.42
CA ILE A 30 -5.57 18.33 8.80
C ILE A 30 -4.10 18.36 8.38
N ALA A 31 -3.30 17.45 8.90
CA ALA A 31 -1.93 17.24 8.45
C ALA A 31 -1.94 16.23 7.29
N VAL A 32 -1.87 16.73 6.05
CA VAL A 32 -1.86 15.88 4.85
C VAL A 32 -0.47 15.30 4.65
N VAL A 33 -0.37 13.97 4.60
CA VAL A 33 0.87 13.25 4.33
C VAL A 33 0.80 12.62 2.95
N SER A 34 1.66 13.05 2.06
CA SER A 34 1.75 12.54 0.69
C SER A 34 3.10 11.87 0.43
N ARG A 35 3.25 11.27 -0.72
CA ARG A 35 4.44 10.58 -1.16
C ARG A 35 5.31 11.48 -2.03
N GLU A 36 6.58 11.13 -2.09
CA GLU A 36 7.61 11.74 -2.93
C GLU A 36 7.27 11.66 -4.43
N GLU A 37 7.94 12.51 -5.22
CA GLU A 37 7.90 12.41 -6.68
C GLU A 37 8.49 11.06 -7.13
N GLY A 38 7.91 10.47 -8.19
CA GLY A 38 8.31 9.15 -8.67
C GLY A 38 7.66 7.97 -7.93
N SER A 39 6.93 8.22 -6.84
CA SER A 39 6.12 7.19 -6.18
C SER A 39 4.98 6.72 -7.08
N GLY A 40 4.93 5.40 -7.35
CA GLY A 40 3.80 4.81 -8.07
C GLY A 40 2.49 4.88 -7.29
N THR A 41 2.56 4.80 -5.95
CA THR A 41 1.38 4.94 -5.08
C THR A 41 0.79 6.33 -5.19
N ARG A 42 1.63 7.40 -5.19
CA ARG A 42 1.16 8.76 -5.42
C ARG A 42 0.52 8.89 -6.80
N GLY A 43 1.20 8.41 -7.86
CA GLY A 43 0.66 8.49 -9.22
C GLY A 43 -0.71 7.84 -9.33
N ALA A 44 -0.87 6.60 -8.86
CA ALA A 44 -2.16 5.91 -8.88
C ALA A 44 -3.21 6.61 -7.99
N PHE A 45 -2.83 7.07 -6.79
CA PHE A 45 -3.74 7.73 -5.87
C PHE A 45 -4.32 9.02 -6.45
N ILE A 46 -3.47 9.91 -6.98
CA ILE A 46 -3.92 11.19 -7.53
C ILE A 46 -4.77 11.02 -8.80
N GLU A 47 -4.48 9.98 -9.61
CA GLU A 47 -5.26 9.64 -10.79
C GLU A 47 -6.66 9.11 -10.39
N LEU A 48 -6.71 8.09 -9.52
CA LEU A 48 -7.95 7.42 -9.12
C LEU A 48 -8.88 8.31 -8.28
N THR A 49 -8.34 9.26 -7.53
CA THR A 49 -9.13 10.22 -6.74
C THR A 49 -9.45 11.51 -7.50
N GLY A 50 -8.94 11.66 -8.72
CA GLY A 50 -9.15 12.87 -9.52
C GLY A 50 -8.43 14.12 -8.99
N ILE A 51 -7.41 13.96 -8.16
CA ILE A 51 -6.48 15.02 -7.75
C ILE A 51 -5.64 15.44 -8.95
N ALA A 52 -5.16 14.47 -9.74
CA ALA A 52 -4.52 14.77 -11.02
C ALA A 52 -5.56 15.26 -12.03
N THR A 53 -5.22 16.31 -12.74
CA THR A 53 -6.02 16.87 -13.86
C THR A 53 -5.16 16.94 -15.11
N LYS A 54 -5.75 17.30 -16.25
CA LYS A 54 -5.02 17.60 -17.49
C LYS A 54 -5.12 19.08 -17.78
N ASP A 55 -3.96 19.68 -18.14
CA ASP A 55 -3.92 21.05 -18.63
C ASP A 55 -4.45 21.15 -20.09
N ALA A 56 -4.40 22.38 -20.66
CA ALA A 56 -4.89 22.64 -22.01
C ALA A 56 -4.13 21.85 -23.10
N ASP A 57 -2.90 21.44 -22.83
CA ASP A 57 -2.05 20.66 -23.74
C ASP A 57 -2.19 19.15 -23.48
N GLY A 58 -3.07 18.74 -22.56
CA GLY A 58 -3.33 17.35 -22.19
C GLY A 58 -2.27 16.75 -21.25
N LYS A 59 -1.37 17.56 -20.73
CA LYS A 59 -0.35 17.14 -19.78
C LYS A 59 -0.94 17.01 -18.39
N GLU A 60 -0.60 15.94 -17.68
CA GLU A 60 -1.01 15.72 -16.29
C GLU A 60 -0.44 16.80 -15.35
N VAL A 61 -1.32 17.34 -14.52
CA VAL A 61 -1.01 18.30 -13.46
C VAL A 61 -1.40 17.67 -12.13
N ASP A 62 -0.43 17.52 -11.26
CA ASP A 62 -0.64 17.05 -9.89
C ASP A 62 -1.05 18.25 -9.01
N ASN A 63 -2.28 18.22 -8.50
CA ASN A 63 -2.83 19.27 -7.63
C ASN A 63 -2.74 18.90 -6.15
N THR A 64 -1.85 17.99 -5.77
CA THR A 64 -1.63 17.68 -4.35
C THR A 64 -1.29 18.95 -3.58
N TYR A 65 -1.91 19.10 -2.41
CA TYR A 65 -1.74 20.27 -1.53
C TYR A 65 -0.27 20.59 -1.31
N ILE A 66 0.11 21.82 -1.60
CA ILE A 66 1.53 22.24 -1.59
C ILE A 66 2.16 22.21 -0.20
N GLU A 67 1.33 22.39 0.85
CA GLU A 67 1.77 22.33 2.26
C GLU A 67 1.67 20.91 2.85
N ALA A 68 1.41 19.87 2.01
CA ALA A 68 1.45 18.50 2.47
C ALA A 68 2.87 18.09 2.87
N ASP A 69 2.97 17.21 3.86
CA ASP A 69 4.22 16.56 4.22
C ASP A 69 4.57 15.50 3.17
N PHE A 70 5.55 15.79 2.32
CA PHE A 70 6.03 14.84 1.31
C PHE A 70 7.12 13.94 1.90
N VAL A 71 6.81 12.65 2.04
CA VAL A 71 7.71 11.68 2.68
C VAL A 71 8.12 10.57 1.72
N ASN A 72 9.33 10.03 1.90
CA ASN A 72 9.89 8.99 1.06
C ASN A 72 9.52 7.59 1.55
N GLY A 73 8.87 6.81 0.69
CA GLY A 73 8.55 5.42 0.94
C GLY A 73 7.28 5.18 1.76
N THR A 74 6.75 3.97 1.64
CA THR A 74 5.49 3.56 2.27
C THR A 74 5.57 3.58 3.79
N SER A 75 6.65 3.07 4.36
CA SER A 75 6.83 2.96 5.81
C SER A 75 6.86 4.32 6.51
N LEU A 76 7.40 5.37 5.85
CA LEU A 76 7.46 6.70 6.45
C LEU A 76 6.08 7.38 6.48
N VAL A 77 5.22 7.14 5.47
CA VAL A 77 3.80 7.58 5.54
C VAL A 77 3.13 6.97 6.76
N ILE A 78 3.22 5.64 6.93
CA ILE A 78 2.62 4.93 8.06
C ILE A 78 3.12 5.48 9.39
N THR A 79 4.44 5.65 9.53
CA THR A 79 5.05 6.21 10.74
C THR A 79 4.57 7.63 11.02
N THR A 80 4.55 8.52 10.02
CA THR A 80 4.11 9.91 10.19
C THR A 80 2.65 9.98 10.63
N VAL A 81 1.76 9.21 9.99
CA VAL A 81 0.35 9.16 10.35
C VAL A 81 0.15 8.57 11.76
N SER A 82 0.88 7.52 12.12
CA SER A 82 0.78 6.90 13.46
C SER A 82 1.19 7.83 14.60
N GLN A 83 2.03 8.81 14.34
CA GLN A 83 2.55 9.75 15.35
C GLN A 83 1.76 11.06 15.47
N ASN A 84 0.80 11.32 14.57
CA ASN A 84 0.02 12.56 14.55
C ASN A 84 -1.48 12.24 14.41
N ASP A 85 -2.26 12.52 15.45
CA ASP A 85 -3.70 12.26 15.48
C ASP A 85 -4.50 13.11 14.49
N ALA A 86 -3.95 14.23 14.01
CA ALA A 86 -4.54 15.05 12.96
C ALA A 86 -4.09 14.67 11.54
N ALA A 87 -3.23 13.66 11.39
CA ALA A 87 -2.71 13.29 10.08
C ALA A 87 -3.68 12.39 9.28
N ILE A 88 -3.64 12.57 7.96
CA ILE A 88 -4.21 11.68 6.96
C ILE A 88 -3.15 11.37 5.90
N GLY A 89 -3.08 10.14 5.47
CA GLY A 89 -2.16 9.69 4.43
C GLY A 89 -2.77 8.54 3.63
N TYR A 90 -1.97 7.96 2.76
CA TYR A 90 -2.37 6.78 2.00
C TYR A 90 -1.19 5.80 1.85
N ALA A 91 -1.50 4.52 1.85
CA ALA A 91 -0.52 3.46 1.71
C ALA A 91 -1.11 2.25 0.96
N SER A 92 -0.26 1.33 0.52
CA SER A 92 -0.69 0.02 0.04
C SER A 92 -1.50 -0.71 1.11
N LEU A 93 -2.62 -1.31 0.73
CA LEU A 93 -3.43 -2.15 1.62
C LEU A 93 -2.58 -3.26 2.23
N SER A 94 -1.77 -3.97 1.42
CA SER A 94 -0.91 -5.04 1.91
C SER A 94 0.05 -4.58 3.02
N SER A 95 0.52 -3.32 2.95
CA SER A 95 1.42 -2.76 3.97
C SER A 95 0.73 -2.36 5.28
N VAL A 96 -0.60 -2.21 5.30
CA VAL A 96 -1.36 -1.75 6.48
C VAL A 96 -2.38 -2.77 6.99
N LEU A 97 -2.61 -3.85 6.26
CA LEU A 97 -3.64 -4.87 6.57
C LEU A 97 -3.51 -5.46 7.98
N HIS A 98 -2.27 -5.58 8.47
CA HIS A 98 -1.96 -6.12 9.81
C HIS A 98 -1.22 -5.10 10.67
N ASN A 99 -1.45 -3.80 10.44
CA ASN A 99 -0.75 -2.74 11.15
C ASN A 99 -1.72 -1.89 11.99
N ASP A 100 -1.83 -2.22 13.28
CA ASP A 100 -2.73 -1.53 14.22
C ASP A 100 -2.26 -0.12 14.62
N THR A 101 -1.11 0.35 14.13
CA THR A 101 -0.61 1.70 14.43
C THR A 101 -1.33 2.79 13.63
N VAL A 102 -2.06 2.41 12.59
CA VAL A 102 -2.90 3.30 11.78
C VAL A 102 -4.29 2.68 11.61
N LYS A 103 -5.28 3.53 11.33
CA LYS A 103 -6.66 3.12 11.03
C LYS A 103 -6.97 3.39 9.57
N MET A 104 -7.49 2.39 8.87
CA MET A 104 -8.01 2.55 7.51
C MET A 104 -9.39 3.20 7.55
N VAL A 105 -9.61 4.15 6.64
CA VAL A 105 -10.88 4.84 6.45
C VAL A 105 -11.62 4.19 5.28
N LYS A 106 -12.93 3.97 5.42
CA LYS A 106 -13.79 3.53 4.31
C LYS A 106 -13.83 4.60 3.23
N ILE A 107 -13.97 4.18 1.99
CA ILE A 107 -14.15 5.10 0.86
C ILE A 107 -15.49 4.81 0.20
N ASP A 108 -16.37 5.82 0.17
CA ASP A 108 -17.75 5.70 -0.30
C ASP A 108 -18.51 4.54 0.41
N GLY A 109 -18.27 4.37 1.72
CA GLY A 109 -18.85 3.32 2.54
C GLY A 109 -18.19 1.94 2.39
N VAL A 110 -17.17 1.79 1.53
CA VAL A 110 -16.52 0.53 1.20
C VAL A 110 -15.18 0.41 1.93
N GLU A 111 -14.96 -0.70 2.62
CA GLU A 111 -13.68 -1.00 3.28
C GLU A 111 -12.59 -1.38 2.26
N ALA A 112 -11.37 -0.92 2.49
CA ALA A 112 -10.20 -1.44 1.78
C ALA A 112 -9.98 -2.90 2.21
N SER A 113 -10.31 -3.83 1.35
CA SER A 113 -10.12 -5.27 1.58
C SER A 113 -9.84 -6.00 0.26
N THR A 114 -9.13 -7.13 0.35
CA THR A 114 -8.86 -7.99 -0.82
C THR A 114 -10.16 -8.41 -1.52
N GLU A 115 -11.22 -8.73 -0.76
CA GLU A 115 -12.52 -9.08 -1.30
C GLU A 115 -13.14 -7.93 -2.10
N ASN A 116 -13.14 -6.71 -1.55
CA ASN A 116 -13.73 -5.53 -2.20
C ASN A 116 -12.92 -5.08 -3.42
N ILE A 117 -11.61 -5.34 -3.45
CA ILE A 117 -10.77 -5.13 -4.63
C ILE A 117 -11.10 -6.16 -5.70
N LEU A 118 -11.19 -7.45 -5.34
CA LEU A 118 -11.55 -8.54 -6.26
C LEU A 118 -12.92 -8.30 -6.92
N ASN A 119 -13.89 -7.82 -6.14
CA ASN A 119 -15.25 -7.54 -6.61
C ASN A 119 -15.39 -6.19 -7.30
N ASN A 120 -14.30 -5.40 -7.44
CA ASN A 120 -14.27 -4.06 -8.01
C ASN A 120 -15.24 -3.07 -7.30
N THR A 121 -15.50 -3.25 -6.01
CA THR A 121 -16.32 -2.35 -5.20
C THR A 121 -15.48 -1.28 -4.49
N TYR A 122 -14.21 -1.57 -4.17
CA TYR A 122 -13.30 -0.58 -3.62
C TYR A 122 -12.74 0.32 -4.73
N PRO A 123 -12.93 1.66 -4.67
CA PRO A 123 -12.66 2.53 -5.82
C PRO A 123 -11.18 2.83 -6.06
N ILE A 124 -10.31 2.64 -5.07
CA ILE A 124 -8.88 3.02 -5.16
C ILE A 124 -8.03 1.76 -5.23
N ALA A 125 -8.11 1.03 -6.35
CA ALA A 125 -7.33 -0.18 -6.60
C ALA A 125 -6.41 -0.01 -7.82
N ARG A 126 -5.28 -0.71 -7.83
CA ARG A 126 -4.22 -0.58 -8.83
C ARG A 126 -3.48 -1.89 -9.06
N PRO A 127 -2.81 -2.07 -10.22
CA PRO A 127 -1.92 -3.21 -10.41
C PRO A 127 -0.58 -3.02 -9.68
N PHE A 128 -0.03 -4.12 -9.17
CA PHE A 128 1.39 -4.28 -8.92
C PHE A 128 2.02 -4.95 -10.13
N ASN A 129 3.06 -4.34 -10.66
CA ASN A 129 3.75 -4.80 -11.86
C ASN A 129 5.22 -5.11 -11.56
N ILE A 130 5.70 -6.19 -12.15
CA ILE A 130 7.10 -6.33 -12.50
C ILE A 130 7.33 -5.76 -13.89
N VAL A 131 8.50 -5.16 -14.09
CA VAL A 131 8.82 -4.42 -15.32
C VAL A 131 10.12 -4.95 -15.92
N THR A 132 10.11 -5.18 -17.22
CA THR A 132 11.27 -5.64 -17.98
C THR A 132 11.55 -4.72 -19.18
N ASN A 133 12.77 -4.73 -19.68
CA ASN A 133 13.13 -4.08 -20.95
C ASN A 133 12.91 -5.08 -22.10
N GLY A 134 11.71 -5.05 -22.69
CA GLY A 134 11.33 -6.05 -23.66
C GLY A 134 11.33 -7.47 -23.08
N GLU A 135 11.75 -8.45 -23.91
CA GLU A 135 11.86 -9.85 -23.49
C GLU A 135 13.10 -10.06 -22.60
N LEU A 136 12.92 -10.73 -21.46
CA LEU A 136 14.03 -11.11 -20.60
C LEU A 136 14.98 -12.06 -21.32
N THR A 137 16.27 -11.77 -21.27
CA THR A 137 17.34 -12.63 -21.84
C THR A 137 18.10 -13.38 -20.75
N ASN A 138 18.11 -12.87 -19.51
CA ASN A 138 18.77 -13.50 -18.38
C ASN A 138 17.94 -14.70 -17.87
N GLU A 139 18.50 -15.89 -17.91
CA GLU A 139 17.79 -17.14 -17.56
C GLU A 139 17.35 -17.16 -16.07
N LEU A 140 18.16 -16.59 -15.17
CA LEU A 140 17.81 -16.55 -13.74
C LEU A 140 16.63 -15.60 -13.50
N ALA A 141 16.60 -14.43 -14.16
CA ALA A 141 15.47 -13.50 -14.09
C ALA A 141 14.19 -14.08 -14.72
N LYS A 142 14.30 -14.83 -15.82
CA LYS A 142 13.17 -15.57 -16.41
C LYS A 142 12.61 -16.59 -15.46
N ASP A 143 13.47 -17.35 -14.80
CA ASP A 143 13.07 -18.40 -13.87
C ASP A 143 12.39 -17.82 -12.62
N PHE A 144 12.94 -16.72 -12.06
CA PHE A 144 12.29 -16.00 -10.97
C PHE A 144 10.92 -15.41 -11.37
N MET A 145 10.82 -14.85 -12.58
CA MET A 145 9.53 -14.40 -13.11
C MET A 145 8.54 -15.55 -13.27
N ALA A 146 8.99 -16.72 -13.73
CA ALA A 146 8.16 -17.91 -13.84
C ALA A 146 7.69 -18.40 -12.45
N PHE A 147 8.56 -18.31 -11.42
CA PHE A 147 8.16 -18.58 -10.04
C PHE A 147 7.08 -17.59 -9.55
N ILE A 148 7.28 -16.28 -9.73
CA ILE A 148 6.29 -15.26 -9.33
C ILE A 148 4.91 -15.55 -9.93
N MET A 149 4.87 -15.96 -11.20
CA MET A 149 3.63 -16.23 -11.94
C MET A 149 3.11 -17.67 -11.77
N SER A 150 3.77 -18.51 -10.97
CA SER A 150 3.34 -19.89 -10.66
C SER A 150 2.29 -19.93 -9.56
N LYS A 151 1.70 -21.11 -9.33
CA LYS A 151 0.78 -21.35 -8.18
C LYS A 151 1.45 -21.02 -6.85
N GLU A 152 2.70 -21.40 -6.68
CA GLU A 152 3.48 -21.19 -5.46
C GLU A 152 3.77 -19.71 -5.24
N GLY A 153 4.22 -18.98 -6.25
CA GLY A 153 4.44 -17.53 -6.17
C GLY A 153 3.15 -16.76 -5.95
N GLN A 154 2.08 -17.12 -6.62
CA GLN A 154 0.79 -16.46 -6.46
C GLN A 154 0.10 -16.77 -5.13
N ALA A 155 0.44 -17.89 -4.47
CA ALA A 155 0.04 -18.15 -3.09
C ALA A 155 0.70 -17.15 -2.13
N VAL A 156 1.99 -16.81 -2.32
CA VAL A 156 2.70 -15.76 -1.55
C VAL A 156 2.05 -14.39 -1.78
N VAL A 157 1.69 -14.07 -3.03
CA VAL A 157 0.97 -12.83 -3.37
C VAL A 157 -0.36 -12.72 -2.61
N ALA A 158 -1.13 -13.82 -2.57
CA ALA A 158 -2.40 -13.88 -1.84
C ALA A 158 -2.22 -13.77 -0.33
N GLU A 159 -1.21 -14.42 0.23
CA GLU A 159 -0.89 -14.38 1.67
C GLU A 159 -0.47 -12.98 2.12
N ASP A 160 0.15 -12.19 1.25
CA ASP A 160 0.48 -10.78 1.50
C ASP A 160 -0.75 -9.84 1.41
N GLY A 161 -1.95 -10.36 1.15
CA GLY A 161 -3.19 -9.59 1.11
C GLY A 161 -3.52 -8.94 -0.23
N LEU A 162 -2.78 -9.27 -1.28
CA LEU A 162 -3.06 -8.85 -2.65
C LEU A 162 -4.12 -9.77 -3.30
N VAL A 163 -4.79 -9.28 -4.33
CA VAL A 163 -5.59 -10.13 -5.22
C VAL A 163 -4.67 -10.77 -6.23
N PRO A 164 -4.46 -12.11 -6.20
CA PRO A 164 -3.57 -12.79 -7.13
C PRO A 164 -4.15 -12.79 -8.55
N VAL A 165 -3.29 -12.96 -9.54
CA VAL A 165 -3.68 -13.11 -10.96
C VAL A 165 -3.75 -14.58 -11.39
N ALA A 166 -3.48 -15.52 -10.48
CA ALA A 166 -3.57 -16.96 -10.73
C ALA A 166 -5.01 -17.39 -11.04
N ASN A 167 -5.11 -18.41 -11.88
CA ASN A 167 -6.35 -19.12 -12.20
C ASN A 167 -6.10 -20.63 -12.19
N ASP A 168 -7.11 -21.42 -12.55
CA ASP A 168 -7.02 -22.89 -12.55
C ASP A 168 -5.94 -23.46 -13.49
N GLU A 169 -5.57 -22.70 -14.53
CA GLU A 169 -4.56 -23.06 -15.54
C GLU A 169 -3.14 -22.63 -15.14
N THR A 170 -2.98 -21.87 -14.06
CA THR A 170 -1.68 -21.42 -13.59
C THR A 170 -0.78 -22.61 -13.30
N PRO A 171 0.44 -22.69 -13.89
CA PRO A 171 1.34 -23.81 -13.69
C PRO A 171 1.94 -23.81 -12.29
N SER A 172 2.32 -25.00 -11.80
CA SER A 172 3.20 -25.11 -10.64
C SER A 172 4.64 -24.86 -11.04
N TYR A 173 5.40 -24.29 -10.11
CA TYR A 173 6.83 -24.05 -10.30
C TYR A 173 7.64 -25.35 -10.03
N THR A 174 8.70 -25.53 -10.81
CA THR A 174 9.70 -26.58 -10.57
C THR A 174 11.07 -25.93 -10.47
N ALA A 175 11.78 -26.21 -9.38
CA ALA A 175 13.12 -25.66 -9.12
C ALA A 175 14.07 -25.94 -10.29
N SER A 176 14.77 -24.88 -10.74
CA SER A 176 15.64 -24.94 -11.93
C SER A 176 17.08 -25.38 -11.61
N GLY A 177 17.51 -25.25 -10.35
CA GLY A 177 18.90 -25.45 -9.93
C GLY A 177 19.86 -24.38 -10.46
N LEU A 178 19.36 -23.23 -10.91
CA LEU A 178 20.16 -22.08 -11.27
C LEU A 178 20.84 -21.47 -10.05
N LYS A 179 21.85 -20.62 -10.29
CA LYS A 179 22.67 -19.99 -9.24
C LYS A 179 22.90 -18.53 -9.57
N GLY A 180 23.06 -17.71 -8.55
CA GLY A 180 23.43 -16.31 -8.70
C GLY A 180 22.52 -15.36 -7.95
N VAL A 181 22.56 -14.08 -8.34
CA VAL A 181 21.78 -13.01 -7.72
C VAL A 181 20.81 -12.43 -8.74
N VAL A 182 19.54 -12.31 -8.37
CA VAL A 182 18.53 -11.54 -9.12
C VAL A 182 18.41 -10.18 -8.46
N VAL A 183 18.75 -9.12 -9.18
CA VAL A 183 18.61 -7.74 -8.69
C VAL A 183 17.27 -7.18 -9.14
N VAL A 184 16.41 -6.86 -8.17
CA VAL A 184 15.07 -6.32 -8.38
C VAL A 184 14.98 -4.95 -7.73
N GLY A 185 14.45 -3.94 -8.43
CA GLY A 185 14.38 -2.60 -7.84
C GLY A 185 13.14 -1.82 -8.21
N GLY A 186 12.70 -0.91 -7.34
CA GLY A 186 11.61 -0.01 -7.65
C GLY A 186 10.63 0.25 -6.52
N SER A 187 9.35 0.04 -6.76
CA SER A 187 8.26 0.43 -5.88
C SER A 187 8.42 -0.02 -4.43
N THR A 188 8.40 0.94 -3.50
CA THR A 188 8.44 0.68 -2.04
C THR A 188 7.18 -0.01 -1.51
N SER A 189 6.08 -0.01 -2.28
CA SER A 189 4.85 -0.75 -1.94
C SER A 189 4.88 -2.19 -2.43
N VAL A 190 5.63 -2.47 -3.50
CA VAL A 190 5.82 -3.84 -4.04
C VAL A 190 6.94 -4.57 -3.31
N ALA A 191 7.92 -3.84 -2.77
CA ALA A 191 9.10 -4.42 -2.14
C ALA A 191 8.76 -5.48 -1.07
N PRO A 192 7.81 -5.28 -0.13
CA PRO A 192 7.52 -6.29 0.89
C PRO A 192 7.06 -7.64 0.32
N VAL A 193 6.15 -7.65 -0.66
CA VAL A 193 5.73 -8.91 -1.30
C VAL A 193 6.85 -9.49 -2.16
N MET A 194 7.69 -8.66 -2.77
CA MET A 194 8.83 -9.13 -3.58
C MET A 194 9.91 -9.78 -2.71
N GLU A 195 10.15 -9.26 -1.51
CA GLU A 195 11.05 -9.88 -0.51
C GLU A 195 10.54 -11.28 -0.13
N LYS A 196 9.25 -11.42 0.19
CA LYS A 196 8.62 -12.72 0.49
C LYS A 196 8.70 -13.69 -0.70
N LEU A 197 8.46 -13.19 -1.92
CA LEU A 197 8.61 -13.98 -3.14
C LEU A 197 10.07 -14.43 -3.33
N GLY A 198 11.04 -13.54 -3.07
CA GLY A 198 12.46 -13.86 -3.11
C GLY A 198 12.85 -14.93 -2.08
N GLU A 199 12.37 -14.81 -0.85
CA GLU A 199 12.60 -15.81 0.21
C GLU A 199 12.00 -17.19 -0.16
N ALA A 200 10.76 -17.20 -0.65
CA ALA A 200 10.09 -18.43 -1.07
C ALA A 200 10.79 -19.08 -2.28
N TYR A 201 11.25 -18.27 -3.23
CA TYR A 201 12.04 -18.74 -4.38
C TYR A 201 13.40 -19.31 -3.96
N ALA A 202 14.14 -18.62 -3.09
CA ALA A 202 15.42 -19.07 -2.58
C ALA A 202 15.29 -20.38 -1.75
N ALA A 203 14.18 -20.58 -1.04
CA ALA A 203 13.91 -21.83 -0.35
C ALA A 203 13.85 -23.05 -1.29
N LEU A 204 13.42 -22.85 -2.54
CA LEU A 204 13.38 -23.87 -3.59
C LEU A 204 14.68 -23.91 -4.41
N ASN A 205 15.46 -22.82 -4.45
CA ASN A 205 16.70 -22.64 -5.20
C ASN A 205 17.80 -22.11 -4.27
N PRO A 206 18.40 -22.92 -3.40
CA PRO A 206 19.25 -22.45 -2.29
C PRO A 206 20.58 -21.81 -2.71
N GLU A 207 20.93 -21.85 -4.00
CA GLU A 207 22.11 -21.17 -4.55
C GLU A 207 21.74 -19.84 -5.25
N VAL A 208 20.50 -19.36 -5.08
CA VAL A 208 20.02 -18.08 -5.60
C VAL A 208 19.75 -17.11 -4.46
N GLU A 209 20.13 -15.86 -4.65
CA GLU A 209 19.78 -14.72 -3.82
C GLU A 209 18.90 -13.75 -4.64
N VAL A 210 17.90 -13.16 -4.01
CA VAL A 210 17.09 -12.07 -4.61
C VAL A 210 17.36 -10.79 -3.83
N ASP A 211 18.04 -9.83 -4.48
CA ASP A 211 18.34 -8.51 -3.91
C ASP A 211 17.23 -7.53 -4.28
N VAL A 212 16.43 -7.09 -3.29
CA VAL A 212 15.28 -6.21 -3.48
C VAL A 212 15.61 -4.80 -3.03
N GLN A 213 15.55 -3.83 -3.94
CA GLN A 213 15.88 -2.43 -3.72
C GLN A 213 14.65 -1.52 -3.82
N ALA A 214 14.20 -0.97 -2.72
CA ALA A 214 13.00 -0.12 -2.62
C ALA A 214 13.32 1.35 -2.97
N THR A 215 13.31 1.70 -4.26
CA THR A 215 13.77 3.01 -4.81
C THR A 215 12.67 3.89 -5.42
N GLY A 216 11.41 3.37 -5.46
CA GLY A 216 10.26 4.03 -6.07
C GLY A 216 9.98 3.55 -7.50
N SER A 217 8.70 3.62 -7.91
CA SER A 217 8.26 3.01 -9.18
C SER A 217 8.94 3.60 -10.43
N SER A 218 9.12 4.92 -10.47
CA SER A 218 9.77 5.55 -11.62
C SER A 218 11.24 5.17 -11.74
N ALA A 219 11.95 5.05 -10.60
CA ALA A 219 13.31 4.55 -10.56
C ALA A 219 13.38 3.06 -10.95
N GLY A 220 12.39 2.26 -10.53
CA GLY A 220 12.29 0.85 -10.92
C GLY A 220 12.12 0.65 -12.42
N VAL A 221 11.23 1.42 -13.04
CA VAL A 221 11.04 1.37 -14.52
C VAL A 221 12.31 1.82 -15.24
N ALA A 222 12.90 2.95 -14.82
CA ALA A 222 14.14 3.45 -15.43
C ALA A 222 15.28 2.43 -15.30
N GLY A 223 15.47 1.84 -14.11
CA GLY A 223 16.51 0.85 -13.85
C GLY A 223 16.31 -0.47 -14.62
N ALA A 224 15.05 -0.87 -14.88
CA ALA A 224 14.78 -1.99 -15.79
C ALA A 224 15.17 -1.66 -17.23
N LEU A 225 14.88 -0.44 -17.69
CA LEU A 225 15.20 -0.01 -19.06
C LEU A 225 16.71 0.16 -19.30
N ASP A 226 17.46 0.65 -18.33
CA ASP A 226 18.90 0.87 -18.45
C ASP A 226 19.75 -0.35 -18.02
N GLY A 227 19.11 -1.40 -17.49
CA GLY A 227 19.78 -2.64 -17.08
C GLY A 227 20.40 -2.60 -15.67
N THR A 228 20.14 -1.56 -14.87
CA THR A 228 20.53 -1.50 -13.46
C THR A 228 19.82 -2.58 -12.65
N TYR A 229 18.54 -2.83 -12.94
CA TYR A 229 17.76 -3.92 -12.40
C TYR A 229 17.46 -4.97 -13.47
N MET A 230 17.55 -6.24 -13.12
CA MET A 230 17.07 -7.32 -13.98
C MET A 230 15.56 -7.29 -14.14
N ILE A 231 14.88 -6.88 -13.05
CA ILE A 231 13.43 -6.74 -12.97
C ILE A 231 13.13 -5.44 -12.21
N GLY A 232 12.33 -4.56 -12.81
CA GLY A 232 11.79 -3.38 -12.16
C GLY A 232 10.49 -3.68 -11.41
N MET A 233 10.12 -2.82 -10.47
CA MET A 233 8.85 -2.91 -9.73
C MET A 233 8.06 -1.60 -9.87
N ALA A 234 6.78 -1.67 -10.21
CA ALA A 234 5.91 -0.52 -10.26
C ALA A 234 4.54 -0.82 -9.62
N SER A 235 4.06 0.11 -8.79
CA SER A 235 2.75 0.03 -8.12
C SER A 235 1.71 0.94 -8.77
N ARG A 236 1.71 0.99 -10.08
CA ARG A 236 0.78 1.68 -10.97
C ARG A 236 0.86 1.09 -12.37
N ALA A 237 -0.07 1.43 -13.24
CA ALA A 237 0.09 1.19 -14.67
C ALA A 237 1.36 1.89 -15.19
N LEU A 238 1.98 1.32 -16.22
CA LEU A 238 3.10 1.98 -16.90
C LEU A 238 2.58 3.17 -17.68
N LYS A 239 3.39 4.24 -17.72
CA LYS A 239 3.11 5.43 -18.55
C LYS A 239 3.36 5.11 -20.02
N SER A 240 2.65 5.76 -20.94
CA SER A 240 2.87 5.59 -22.38
C SER A 240 4.34 5.86 -22.76
N SER A 241 4.97 6.88 -22.17
CA SER A 241 6.39 7.17 -22.40
C SER A 241 7.34 6.06 -21.94
N GLU A 242 6.94 5.27 -20.93
CA GLU A 242 7.73 4.12 -20.45
C GLU A 242 7.57 2.92 -21.40
N THR A 243 6.35 2.63 -21.83
CA THR A 243 6.08 1.55 -22.80
C THR A 243 6.64 1.88 -24.18
N ASP A 244 6.55 3.12 -24.63
CA ASP A 244 7.20 3.59 -25.88
C ASP A 244 8.73 3.49 -25.80
N GLY A 245 9.29 3.60 -24.57
CA GLY A 245 10.71 3.39 -24.27
C GLY A 245 11.13 1.92 -24.18
N GLY A 246 10.20 0.96 -24.34
CA GLY A 246 10.48 -0.48 -24.34
C GLY A 246 10.14 -1.20 -23.03
N ALA A 247 9.59 -0.50 -22.02
CA ALA A 247 9.17 -1.15 -20.79
C ALA A 247 7.96 -2.06 -21.02
N VAL A 248 8.07 -3.30 -20.55
CA VAL A 248 6.99 -4.29 -20.53
C VAL A 248 6.59 -4.55 -19.09
N GLY A 249 5.32 -4.31 -18.77
CA GLY A 249 4.75 -4.57 -17.44
C GLY A 249 4.01 -5.89 -17.41
N THR A 250 4.28 -6.70 -16.39
CA THR A 250 3.51 -7.90 -16.06
C THR A 250 2.85 -7.72 -14.71
N VAL A 251 1.52 -7.77 -14.67
CA VAL A 251 0.76 -7.67 -13.42
C VAL A 251 0.97 -8.92 -12.60
N ILE A 252 1.41 -8.75 -11.35
CA ILE A 252 1.60 -9.85 -10.40
C ILE A 252 0.47 -9.97 -9.38
N GLY A 253 -0.33 -8.92 -9.22
CA GLY A 253 -1.49 -8.88 -8.35
C GLY A 253 -2.15 -7.51 -8.38
N LEU A 254 -3.37 -7.41 -7.80
CA LEU A 254 -4.02 -6.12 -7.56
C LEU A 254 -3.92 -5.75 -6.10
N ASP A 255 -3.69 -4.46 -5.84
CA ASP A 255 -3.57 -3.87 -4.52
C ASP A 255 -4.53 -2.70 -4.34
N GLY A 256 -5.07 -2.52 -3.13
CA GLY A 256 -5.81 -1.33 -2.76
C GLY A 256 -4.87 -0.23 -2.25
N ILE A 257 -5.22 1.03 -2.52
CA ILE A 257 -4.60 2.15 -1.81
C ILE A 257 -5.52 2.54 -0.67
N ALA A 258 -5.16 2.15 0.55
CA ALA A 258 -5.91 2.50 1.75
C ALA A 258 -5.63 3.96 2.15
N VAL A 259 -6.68 4.73 2.39
CA VAL A 259 -6.57 6.01 3.11
C VAL A 259 -6.47 5.70 4.59
N ILE A 260 -5.46 6.26 5.24
CA ILE A 260 -5.12 5.96 6.63
C ILE A 260 -5.09 7.21 7.49
N VAL A 261 -5.53 7.06 8.73
CA VAL A 261 -5.47 8.07 9.78
C VAL A 261 -4.90 7.46 11.06
N ASN A 262 -4.55 8.30 12.03
CA ASN A 262 -4.20 7.83 13.37
C ASN A 262 -5.41 7.13 14.03
N PRO A 263 -5.24 6.06 14.81
CA PRO A 263 -6.34 5.38 15.50
C PRO A 263 -7.17 6.27 16.43
N ALA A 264 -6.59 7.37 16.95
CA ALA A 264 -7.30 8.36 17.77
C ALA A 264 -8.24 9.27 16.94
N ASN A 265 -8.08 9.35 15.64
CA ASN A 265 -8.96 10.13 14.76
C ASN A 265 -10.34 9.47 14.65
N SER A 266 -11.40 10.25 14.79
CA SER A 266 -12.78 9.73 14.80
C SER A 266 -13.40 9.51 13.42
N ILE A 267 -12.71 9.88 12.32
CA ILE A 267 -13.23 9.69 10.98
C ILE A 267 -13.31 8.19 10.64
N GLU A 268 -14.42 7.73 10.07
CA GLU A 268 -14.65 6.33 9.71
C GLU A 268 -14.85 6.13 8.21
N ASP A 269 -15.34 7.15 7.53
CA ASP A 269 -15.69 7.09 6.11
C ASP A 269 -15.48 8.45 5.44
N LEU A 270 -14.99 8.43 4.21
CA LEU A 270 -14.85 9.59 3.34
C LEU A 270 -15.26 9.19 1.92
N SER A 271 -15.95 10.08 1.21
CA SER A 271 -16.12 9.89 -0.22
C SER A 271 -14.82 10.17 -0.98
N VAL A 272 -14.69 9.65 -2.20
CA VAL A 272 -13.55 9.98 -3.08
C VAL A 272 -13.43 11.49 -3.26
N GLU A 273 -14.57 12.21 -3.38
CA GLU A 273 -14.56 13.67 -3.50
C GLU A 273 -14.06 14.38 -2.23
N GLN A 274 -14.39 13.89 -1.03
CA GLN A 274 -13.87 14.44 0.22
C GLN A 274 -12.38 14.17 0.35
N VAL A 275 -11.91 12.98 -0.02
CA VAL A 275 -10.47 12.67 -0.09
C VAL A 275 -9.77 13.66 -1.02
N LYS A 276 -10.32 13.90 -2.21
CA LYS A 276 -9.77 14.87 -3.15
C LYS A 276 -9.67 16.26 -2.52
N LYS A 277 -10.75 16.78 -1.93
CA LYS A 277 -10.76 18.11 -1.31
C LYS A 277 -9.73 18.26 -0.19
N ILE A 278 -9.53 17.21 0.61
CA ILE A 278 -8.51 17.19 1.66
C ILE A 278 -7.12 17.24 1.03
N PHE A 279 -6.84 16.35 0.08
CA PHE A 279 -5.51 16.25 -0.52
C PHE A 279 -5.16 17.36 -1.52
N THR A 280 -6.14 18.18 -1.93
CA THR A 280 -5.91 19.42 -2.70
C THR A 280 -5.82 20.67 -1.81
N GLY A 281 -6.09 20.54 -0.49
CA GLY A 281 -6.09 21.64 0.46
C GLY A 281 -7.34 22.52 0.39
N GLU A 282 -8.41 22.09 -0.29
CA GLU A 282 -9.72 22.76 -0.26
C GLU A 282 -10.41 22.61 1.10
N VAL A 283 -10.17 21.49 1.79
CA VAL A 283 -10.59 21.22 3.16
C VAL A 283 -9.36 21.04 4.02
N THR A 284 -9.17 21.91 5.02
CA THR A 284 -7.96 21.96 5.86
C THR A 284 -8.25 21.70 7.34
N VAL A 285 -9.50 21.54 7.73
CA VAL A 285 -9.93 21.30 9.13
C VAL A 285 -10.82 20.09 9.19
N TRP A 286 -10.59 19.21 10.17
CA TRP A 286 -11.35 17.95 10.33
C TRP A 286 -12.86 18.15 10.50
N ALA A 287 -13.30 19.26 11.14
CA ALA A 287 -14.73 19.58 11.28
C ALA A 287 -15.46 19.78 9.93
N ASP A 288 -14.73 20.02 8.85
CA ASP A 288 -15.25 20.24 7.51
C ASP A 288 -15.11 19.01 6.59
N ALA A 289 -14.39 17.97 7.05
CA ALA A 289 -14.07 16.81 6.23
C ALA A 289 -15.30 16.00 5.76
N ASN A 290 -16.39 16.05 6.50
CA ASN A 290 -17.66 15.33 6.20
C ASN A 290 -18.76 16.22 5.60
N LYS A 291 -18.42 17.44 5.16
CA LYS A 291 -19.40 18.35 4.60
C LYS A 291 -19.51 18.29 3.08
#